data_f7a6c902a360889cf166336ab0531b54
#
_entry.id   f7a6c902a360889cf166336ab0531b54
#
_cell.length_a   1.000
_cell.length_b   1.000
_cell.length_c   1.000
_cell.angle_alpha   90.00
_cell.angle_beta   90.00
_cell.angle_gamma   90.00
#
_symmetry.space_group_name_H-M   'P 1'
#
loop_
_entity.id
_entity.type
_entity.pdbx_description
1 polymer ?
#
loop_
_entity_poly.entity_id
_entity_poly.type
_entity_poly.pdbx_seq_one_letter_code
_entity_poly.pdbx_strand_id
1 'polypeptide(L)'
;MKAQVLYGINDMRYEDIEEPQLKDGWVIVKVMAAGICGSDIPRIYKTGAHVHPIVIGHEFSGKVVKTYNGDSDWSGKRVGVFPLIPCGKCKCCQDKRYEMCSNYNYLGSRCNGGLAEYVAVPEWNLLELTENISYRQAAMLEPMAVAVHAMRQFTIKEGTNVCVIGAGTIGMLLVMLLKASGIHDVYVYGNKESQERYAAKIGIDKEHYSPQDINADYVFECVGKNETINQAIELCAPAGHIVLVGNPYSDMDIPCLLYTSDAADD
;
A
#
# COMPACT_ATOMS: atom_id res chain seq x y z
N MET A 1 14.27 16.94 -17.14
CA MET A 1 14.45 15.74 -16.33
C MET A 1 13.76 14.54 -16.98
N LYS A 2 14.27 13.33 -16.75
CA LYS A 2 13.61 12.10 -17.22
C LYS A 2 12.42 11.70 -16.34
N ALA A 3 11.33 11.26 -16.97
CA ALA A 3 10.12 10.80 -16.28
C ALA A 3 9.36 9.77 -17.09
N GLN A 4 8.56 8.96 -16.38
CA GLN A 4 7.54 8.08 -16.96
C GLN A 4 6.20 8.83 -16.96
N VAL A 5 5.76 9.26 -18.13
CA VAL A 5 4.55 10.07 -18.32
C VAL A 5 3.46 9.22 -18.93
N LEU A 6 2.32 9.16 -18.27
CA LEU A 6 1.10 8.51 -18.76
C LEU A 6 0.23 9.54 -19.47
N TYR A 7 0.09 9.41 -20.80
CA TYR A 7 -0.74 10.28 -21.64
C TYR A 7 -2.17 9.76 -21.81
N GLY A 8 -2.38 8.47 -21.58
CA GLY A 8 -3.66 7.81 -21.70
C GLY A 8 -3.51 6.31 -21.54
N ILE A 9 -4.60 5.56 -21.69
CA ILE A 9 -4.58 4.10 -21.60
C ILE A 9 -3.65 3.54 -22.69
N ASN A 10 -2.70 2.68 -22.29
CA ASN A 10 -1.64 2.10 -23.12
C ASN A 10 -0.64 3.12 -23.72
N ASP A 11 -0.64 4.36 -23.27
CA ASP A 11 0.30 5.38 -23.74
C ASP A 11 1.15 5.93 -22.58
N MET A 12 2.13 5.15 -22.16
CA MET A 12 3.14 5.54 -21.17
C MET A 12 4.48 5.72 -21.86
N ARG A 13 5.10 6.90 -21.68
CA ARG A 13 6.32 7.31 -22.37
C ARG A 13 7.42 7.64 -21.38
N TYR A 14 8.65 7.20 -21.70
CA TYR A 14 9.86 7.64 -20.98
C TYR A 14 10.50 8.76 -21.77
N GLU A 15 10.41 9.97 -21.25
CA GLU A 15 10.80 11.17 -21.99
C GLU A 15 11.42 12.25 -21.09
N ASP A 16 11.93 13.29 -21.73
CA ASP A 16 12.38 14.51 -21.04
C ASP A 16 11.20 15.46 -20.86
N ILE A 17 10.98 15.88 -19.62
CA ILE A 17 10.00 16.89 -19.25
C ILE A 17 10.66 18.02 -18.47
N GLU A 18 9.98 19.14 -18.29
CA GLU A 18 10.43 20.24 -17.44
C GLU A 18 10.55 19.77 -15.97
N GLU A 19 11.50 20.36 -15.25
CA GLU A 19 11.61 20.13 -13.81
C GLU A 19 10.38 20.70 -13.08
N PRO A 20 9.94 20.07 -11.98
CA PRO A 20 8.80 20.57 -11.21
C PRO A 20 9.11 21.93 -10.60
N GLN A 21 8.15 22.85 -10.66
CA GLN A 21 8.27 24.17 -10.07
C GLN A 21 8.02 24.12 -8.57
N LEU A 22 8.83 24.87 -7.83
CA LEU A 22 8.63 25.10 -6.40
C LEU A 22 7.50 26.08 -6.14
N LYS A 23 6.77 25.85 -5.07
CA LYS A 23 5.80 26.77 -4.49
C LYS A 23 5.92 26.78 -2.96
N ASP A 24 5.33 27.77 -2.31
CA ASP A 24 5.37 27.91 -0.88
C ASP A 24 4.88 26.65 -0.14
N GLY A 25 5.61 26.23 0.90
CA GLY A 25 5.35 25.01 1.66
C GLY A 25 5.67 23.70 0.93
N TRP A 26 6.40 23.76 -0.21
CA TRP A 26 6.81 22.60 -0.99
C TRP A 26 8.34 22.51 -1.12
N VAL A 27 8.80 21.30 -1.37
CA VAL A 27 10.21 21.01 -1.66
C VAL A 27 10.33 20.25 -2.99
N ILE A 28 11.53 20.23 -3.58
CA ILE A 28 11.88 19.29 -4.64
C ILE A 28 12.66 18.12 -4.02
N VAL A 29 12.13 16.94 -4.24
CA VAL A 29 12.77 15.68 -3.86
C VAL A 29 13.42 15.07 -5.09
N LYS A 30 14.73 14.81 -5.04
CA LYS A 30 15.42 13.91 -5.98
C LYS A 30 15.05 12.49 -5.61
N VAL A 31 14.35 11.80 -6.50
CA VAL A 31 13.90 10.42 -6.26
C VAL A 31 15.11 9.47 -6.30
N MET A 32 15.26 8.65 -5.28
CA MET A 32 16.35 7.68 -5.15
C MET A 32 15.86 6.24 -5.25
N ALA A 33 14.60 5.99 -4.92
CA ALA A 33 13.93 4.71 -5.11
C ALA A 33 12.42 4.95 -5.28
N ALA A 34 11.82 4.19 -6.19
CA ALA A 34 10.36 4.17 -6.39
C ALA A 34 9.88 2.73 -6.61
N GLY A 35 8.72 2.40 -6.03
CA GLY A 35 7.98 1.16 -6.24
C GLY A 35 6.94 1.33 -7.35
N ILE A 36 6.43 0.19 -7.83
CA ILE A 36 5.28 0.12 -8.74
C ILE A 36 4.17 -0.60 -7.99
N CYS A 37 3.10 0.12 -7.68
CA CYS A 37 1.92 -0.44 -7.03
C CYS A 37 1.11 -1.31 -8.00
N GLY A 38 0.45 -2.32 -7.47
CA GLY A 38 -0.52 -3.12 -8.24
C GLY A 38 -1.64 -2.27 -8.86
N SER A 39 -2.00 -1.13 -8.24
CA SER A 39 -2.98 -0.18 -8.77
C SER A 39 -2.49 0.63 -9.99
N ASP A 40 -1.19 0.71 -10.24
CA ASP A 40 -0.64 1.38 -11.41
C ASP A 40 -0.90 0.57 -12.69
N ILE A 41 -0.96 -0.76 -12.59
CA ILE A 41 -1.18 -1.65 -13.75
C ILE A 41 -2.54 -1.37 -14.44
N PRO A 42 -3.70 -1.43 -13.75
CA PRO A 42 -4.96 -1.08 -14.39
C PRO A 42 -5.02 0.41 -14.79
N ARG A 43 -4.36 1.31 -14.08
CA ARG A 43 -4.27 2.73 -14.44
C ARG A 43 -3.57 2.91 -15.79
N ILE A 44 -2.52 2.15 -16.07
CA ILE A 44 -1.80 2.22 -17.34
C ILE A 44 -2.60 1.53 -18.45
N TYR A 45 -3.18 0.35 -18.19
CA TYR A 45 -3.65 -0.55 -19.25
C TYR A 45 -5.17 -0.65 -19.40
N LYS A 46 -5.99 -0.16 -18.44
CA LYS A 46 -7.43 -0.40 -18.43
C LYS A 46 -8.28 0.83 -18.13
N THR A 47 -8.02 1.54 -17.03
CA THR A 47 -8.92 2.58 -16.49
C THR A 47 -8.45 4.00 -16.74
N GLY A 48 -7.16 4.19 -17.02
CA GLY A 48 -6.54 5.52 -17.07
C GLY A 48 -6.27 6.11 -15.68
N ALA A 49 -5.66 7.28 -15.66
CA ALA A 49 -5.48 8.08 -14.44
C ALA A 49 -6.61 9.12 -14.33
N HIS A 50 -6.74 9.78 -13.17
CA HIS A 50 -7.72 10.85 -12.97
C HIS A 50 -7.45 12.08 -13.82
N VAL A 51 -6.20 12.30 -14.20
CA VAL A 51 -5.73 13.39 -15.06
C VAL A 51 -4.67 12.85 -16.03
N HIS A 52 -4.58 13.45 -17.22
CA HIS A 52 -3.56 13.17 -18.23
C HIS A 52 -3.09 14.49 -18.88
N PRO A 53 -1.80 14.65 -19.22
CA PRO A 53 -0.69 13.73 -18.89
C PRO A 53 -0.34 13.79 -17.41
N ILE A 54 0.23 12.70 -16.88
CA ILE A 54 0.66 12.61 -15.48
C ILE A 54 1.90 11.73 -15.32
N VAL A 55 2.83 12.14 -14.44
CA VAL A 55 3.88 11.24 -13.94
C VAL A 55 3.28 10.37 -12.84
N ILE A 56 3.25 9.07 -13.04
CA ILE A 56 2.71 8.11 -12.05
C ILE A 56 3.72 7.75 -10.97
N GLY A 57 3.34 6.87 -10.04
CA GLY A 57 4.18 6.34 -8.95
C GLY A 57 3.99 7.10 -7.63
N HIS A 58 3.54 6.37 -6.63
CA HIS A 58 3.19 6.90 -5.30
C HIS A 58 3.96 6.24 -4.17
N GLU A 59 4.78 5.24 -4.46
CA GLU A 59 5.63 4.52 -3.53
C GLU A 59 7.08 4.98 -3.75
N PHE A 60 7.53 6.06 -3.11
CA PHE A 60 8.87 6.57 -3.39
C PHE A 60 9.56 7.23 -2.20
N SER A 61 10.87 7.35 -2.30
CA SER A 61 11.74 8.00 -1.33
C SER A 61 12.87 8.73 -2.05
N GLY A 62 13.47 9.69 -1.38
CA GLY A 62 14.53 10.46 -2.00
C GLY A 62 15.27 11.40 -1.05
N LYS A 63 15.94 12.36 -1.65
CA LYS A 63 16.65 13.42 -0.95
C LYS A 63 16.09 14.78 -1.34
N VAL A 64 15.78 15.62 -0.37
CA VAL A 64 15.39 17.02 -0.62
C VAL A 64 16.57 17.79 -1.20
N VAL A 65 16.37 18.38 -2.36
CA VAL A 65 17.43 19.11 -3.09
C VAL A 65 17.15 20.60 -3.28
N LYS A 66 15.88 21.01 -3.22
CA LYS A 66 15.50 22.45 -3.26
C LYS A 66 14.32 22.66 -2.29
N THR A 67 14.36 23.78 -1.57
CA THR A 67 13.30 24.28 -0.68
C THR A 67 12.86 25.67 -1.12
N TYR A 68 11.63 26.09 -0.84
CA TYR A 68 11.05 27.31 -1.42
C TYR A 68 11.88 28.59 -1.07
N ASN A 69 12.24 28.75 0.20
CA ASN A 69 12.97 29.93 0.65
C ASN A 69 14.48 29.68 0.91
N GLY A 70 15.00 28.51 0.50
CA GLY A 70 16.42 28.16 0.70
C GLY A 70 16.80 27.74 2.13
N ASP A 71 16.01 28.07 3.13
CA ASP A 71 16.26 27.90 4.57
C ASP A 71 15.23 27.00 5.28
N SER A 72 14.75 25.97 4.62
CA SER A 72 13.90 24.98 5.29
C SER A 72 14.74 23.93 6.01
N ASP A 73 14.29 23.49 7.19
CA ASP A 73 14.88 22.37 7.95
C ASP A 73 14.97 21.07 7.14
N TRP A 74 14.30 21.01 5.99
CA TRP A 74 14.29 19.86 5.08
C TRP A 74 15.49 19.83 4.10
N SER A 75 16.26 20.89 3.98
CA SER A 75 17.36 20.96 3.00
C SER A 75 18.37 19.82 3.19
N GLY A 76 18.61 19.05 2.13
CA GLY A 76 19.57 17.95 2.14
C GLY A 76 19.11 16.67 2.88
N LYS A 77 17.95 16.67 3.54
CA LYS A 77 17.45 15.50 4.28
C LYS A 77 17.04 14.34 3.37
N ARG A 78 17.21 13.15 3.90
CA ARG A 78 16.71 11.89 3.32
C ARG A 78 15.27 11.70 3.76
N VAL A 79 14.37 11.42 2.81
CA VAL A 79 12.93 11.36 3.10
C VAL A 79 12.24 10.18 2.45
N GLY A 80 11.27 9.60 3.15
CA GLY A 80 10.15 8.87 2.60
C GLY A 80 8.99 9.84 2.35
N VAL A 81 8.06 9.48 1.48
CA VAL A 81 6.95 10.36 1.12
C VAL A 81 5.62 9.68 1.38
N PHE A 82 4.75 10.37 2.11
CA PHE A 82 3.35 10.03 2.24
C PHE A 82 2.57 10.66 1.07
N PRO A 83 1.97 9.88 0.15
CA PRO A 83 1.50 10.43 -1.12
C PRO A 83 0.17 11.18 -1.05
N LEU A 84 -0.66 10.97 -0.01
CA LEU A 84 -1.95 11.63 0.15
C LEU A 84 -1.77 13.09 0.58
N ILE A 85 -2.34 14.01 -0.17
CA ILE A 85 -2.34 15.45 0.14
C ILE A 85 -3.76 15.85 0.53
N PRO A 86 -4.09 15.96 1.84
CA PRO A 86 -5.42 16.30 2.30
C PRO A 86 -5.76 17.77 2.01
N CYS A 87 -7.04 18.11 1.89
CA CYS A 87 -7.45 19.50 1.63
C CYS A 87 -7.29 20.43 2.84
N GLY A 88 -7.06 19.91 4.03
CA GLY A 88 -6.84 20.65 5.27
C GLY A 88 -8.08 21.33 5.88
N LYS A 89 -9.22 21.36 5.17
CA LYS A 89 -10.41 22.18 5.58
C LYS A 89 -11.72 21.43 5.72
N CYS A 90 -11.85 20.21 5.20
CA CYS A 90 -13.07 19.42 5.39
C CYS A 90 -13.17 18.86 6.81
N LYS A 91 -14.33 18.40 7.22
CA LYS A 91 -14.59 17.83 8.54
C LYS A 91 -13.60 16.71 8.89
N CYS A 92 -13.36 15.79 7.96
CA CYS A 92 -12.40 14.69 8.17
C CYS A 92 -10.98 15.20 8.43
N CYS A 93 -10.53 16.25 7.72
CA CYS A 93 -9.23 16.85 7.96
C CYS A 93 -9.13 17.54 9.32
N GLN A 94 -10.20 18.22 9.75
CA GLN A 94 -10.28 18.84 11.08
C GLN A 94 -10.22 17.80 12.20
N ASP A 95 -10.84 16.63 11.98
CA ASP A 95 -10.80 15.47 12.87
C ASP A 95 -9.53 14.61 12.72
N LYS A 96 -8.53 15.07 11.92
CA LYS A 96 -7.28 14.37 11.60
C LYS A 96 -7.44 12.99 10.94
N ARG A 97 -8.59 12.74 10.32
CA ARG A 97 -8.90 11.55 9.53
C ARG A 97 -8.63 11.85 8.06
N TYR A 98 -7.35 12.05 7.73
CA TYR A 98 -6.89 12.53 6.42
C TYR A 98 -7.22 11.56 5.29
N GLU A 99 -7.21 10.27 5.56
CA GLU A 99 -7.57 9.18 4.63
C GLU A 99 -9.03 9.27 4.16
N MET A 100 -9.89 9.93 4.94
CA MET A 100 -11.31 10.16 4.63
C MET A 100 -11.56 11.55 4.03
N CYS A 101 -10.52 12.26 3.60
CA CYS A 101 -10.65 13.58 3.01
C CYS A 101 -11.48 13.53 1.72
N SER A 102 -12.58 14.29 1.66
CA SER A 102 -13.47 14.32 0.50
C SER A 102 -12.88 15.02 -0.73
N ASN A 103 -11.82 15.82 -0.55
CA ASN A 103 -11.19 16.60 -1.62
C ASN A 103 -9.65 16.53 -1.51
N TYR A 104 -9.13 15.32 -1.49
CA TYR A 104 -7.68 15.09 -1.44
C TYR A 104 -7.05 15.15 -2.82
N ASN A 105 -5.77 15.48 -2.85
CA ASN A 105 -4.88 15.19 -3.97
C ASN A 105 -3.98 13.99 -3.61
N TYR A 106 -3.35 13.39 -4.62
CA TYR A 106 -2.54 12.20 -4.40
C TYR A 106 -1.39 12.15 -5.41
N LEU A 107 -0.16 12.13 -4.91
CA LEU A 107 1.04 12.04 -5.74
C LEU A 107 1.01 10.73 -6.55
N GLY A 108 1.25 10.83 -7.86
CA GLY A 108 1.29 9.68 -8.77
C GLY A 108 -0.07 9.17 -9.25
N SER A 109 -1.19 9.79 -8.84
CA SER A 109 -2.51 9.41 -9.36
C SER A 109 -3.45 10.59 -9.65
N ARG A 110 -3.31 11.71 -8.94
CA ARG A 110 -4.06 12.95 -9.15
C ARG A 110 -3.17 14.16 -9.45
N CYS A 111 -1.89 14.06 -9.12
CA CYS A 111 -0.83 14.98 -9.52
C CYS A 111 0.46 14.17 -9.71
N ASN A 112 1.49 14.80 -10.30
CA ASN A 112 2.74 14.14 -10.63
C ASN A 112 3.37 13.43 -9.41
N GLY A 113 3.89 12.24 -9.62
CA GLY A 113 4.46 11.35 -8.63
C GLY A 113 5.93 11.04 -8.84
N GLY A 114 6.37 9.93 -8.26
CA GLY A 114 7.77 9.57 -8.06
C GLY A 114 8.44 8.78 -9.17
N LEU A 115 7.77 8.43 -10.29
CA LEU A 115 8.44 7.80 -11.42
C LEU A 115 9.11 8.84 -12.33
N ALA A 116 9.91 9.71 -11.74
CA ALA A 116 10.73 10.75 -12.36
C ALA A 116 12.01 10.96 -11.55
N GLU A 117 12.97 11.70 -12.11
CA GLU A 117 14.20 12.08 -11.38
C GLU A 117 13.92 13.03 -10.21
N TYR A 118 12.95 13.93 -10.37
CA TYR A 118 12.56 14.92 -9.38
C TYR A 118 11.04 15.04 -9.29
N VAL A 119 10.54 15.29 -8.07
CA VAL A 119 9.13 15.51 -7.79
C VAL A 119 8.96 16.64 -6.78
N ALA A 120 7.96 17.51 -7.00
CA ALA A 120 7.55 18.49 -6.00
C ALA A 120 6.62 17.82 -4.98
N VAL A 121 6.93 18.00 -3.68
CA VAL A 121 6.22 17.38 -2.57
C VAL A 121 5.93 18.44 -1.50
N PRO A 122 4.70 18.52 -0.94
CA PRO A 122 4.47 19.38 0.22
C PRO A 122 5.34 18.94 1.41
N GLU A 123 5.88 19.88 2.18
CA GLU A 123 6.69 19.57 3.37
C GLU A 123 5.95 18.68 4.37
N TRP A 124 4.63 18.86 4.51
CA TRP A 124 3.77 18.04 5.35
C TRP A 124 3.77 16.53 5.00
N ASN A 125 4.07 16.20 3.74
CA ASN A 125 4.09 14.83 3.24
C ASN A 125 5.44 14.11 3.45
N LEU A 126 6.42 14.78 4.04
CA LEU A 126 7.76 14.26 4.22
C LEU A 126 7.92 13.54 5.55
N LEU A 127 8.60 12.41 5.51
CA LEU A 127 9.03 11.63 6.66
C LEU A 127 10.55 11.54 6.65
N GLU A 128 11.22 12.14 7.62
CA GLU A 128 12.68 12.10 7.72
C GLU A 128 13.14 10.66 7.99
N LEU A 129 14.14 10.20 7.23
CA LEU A 129 14.70 8.87 7.37
C LEU A 129 15.90 8.88 8.32
N THR A 130 15.91 7.93 9.23
CA THR A 130 17.10 7.63 10.02
C THR A 130 18.20 7.02 9.15
N GLU A 131 19.46 7.06 9.59
CA GLU A 131 20.62 6.64 8.79
C GLU A 131 20.58 5.15 8.41
N ASN A 132 19.99 4.31 9.24
CA ASN A 132 19.89 2.86 9.04
C ASN A 132 18.80 2.43 8.04
N ILE A 133 17.93 3.33 7.58
CA ILE A 133 16.91 3.03 6.59
C ILE A 133 17.42 3.41 5.19
N SER A 134 17.51 2.44 4.29
CA SER A 134 17.83 2.69 2.89
C SER A 134 16.66 3.33 2.14
N TYR A 135 16.93 4.01 1.03
CA TYR A 135 15.87 4.54 0.16
C TYR A 135 14.93 3.45 -0.36
N ARG A 136 15.43 2.25 -0.65
CA ARG A 136 14.59 1.12 -1.07
C ARG A 136 13.59 0.70 0.01
N GLN A 137 14.03 0.63 1.26
CA GLN A 137 13.13 0.37 2.39
C GLN A 137 12.14 1.51 2.58
N ALA A 138 12.59 2.76 2.46
CA ALA A 138 11.73 3.92 2.60
C ALA A 138 10.68 4.03 1.47
N ALA A 139 10.95 3.57 0.26
CA ALA A 139 9.95 3.48 -0.80
C ALA A 139 8.82 2.49 -0.47
N MET A 140 9.06 1.55 0.48
CA MET A 140 8.04 0.62 0.98
C MET A 140 7.15 1.21 2.09
N LEU A 141 7.36 2.46 2.52
CA LEU A 141 6.55 3.07 3.59
C LEU A 141 5.06 3.12 3.26
N GLU A 142 4.73 3.45 2.02
CA GLU A 142 3.33 3.52 1.57
C GLU A 142 2.66 2.14 1.64
N PRO A 143 3.14 1.08 0.94
CA PRO A 143 2.53 -0.24 1.06
C PRO A 143 2.62 -0.84 2.46
N MET A 144 3.65 -0.50 3.25
CA MET A 144 3.75 -0.89 4.66
C MET A 144 2.62 -0.26 5.48
N ALA A 145 2.25 1.00 5.21
CA ALA A 145 1.14 1.66 5.91
C ALA A 145 -0.20 0.96 5.63
N VAL A 146 -0.42 0.43 4.43
CA VAL A 146 -1.59 -0.41 4.11
C VAL A 146 -1.61 -1.67 4.97
N ALA A 147 -0.49 -2.38 5.07
CA ALA A 147 -0.37 -3.57 5.89
C ALA A 147 -0.59 -3.28 7.39
N VAL A 148 0.00 -2.18 7.90
CA VAL A 148 -0.22 -1.73 9.29
C VAL A 148 -1.70 -1.38 9.53
N HIS A 149 -2.35 -0.69 8.59
CA HIS A 149 -3.76 -0.34 8.69
C HIS A 149 -4.63 -1.60 8.75
N ALA A 150 -4.40 -2.56 7.87
CA ALA A 150 -5.11 -3.84 7.87
C ALA A 150 -4.95 -4.59 9.20
N MET A 151 -3.72 -4.69 9.70
CA MET A 151 -3.42 -5.37 10.97
C MET A 151 -4.10 -4.71 12.17
N ARG A 152 -4.29 -3.38 12.14
CA ARG A 152 -4.90 -2.61 13.24
C ARG A 152 -6.43 -2.66 13.29
N GLN A 153 -7.09 -3.36 12.36
CA GLN A 153 -8.54 -3.51 12.42
C GLN A 153 -9.00 -4.30 13.65
N PHE A 154 -8.12 -5.18 14.14
CA PHE A 154 -8.37 -5.99 15.33
C PHE A 154 -7.15 -6.00 16.25
N THR A 155 -7.38 -6.36 17.52
CA THR A 155 -6.32 -6.70 18.45
C THR A 155 -6.04 -8.20 18.33
N ILE A 156 -5.03 -8.55 17.53
CA ILE A 156 -4.62 -9.95 17.33
C ILE A 156 -3.89 -10.42 18.58
N LYS A 157 -4.34 -11.54 19.15
CA LYS A 157 -3.77 -12.11 20.37
C LYS A 157 -2.64 -13.09 20.02
N GLU A 158 -1.66 -13.19 20.90
CA GLU A 158 -0.65 -14.25 20.81
C GLU A 158 -1.31 -15.64 20.94
N GLY A 159 -0.81 -16.61 20.18
CA GLY A 159 -1.35 -17.97 20.14
C GLY A 159 -2.60 -18.15 19.27
N THR A 160 -2.97 -17.16 18.48
CA THR A 160 -4.03 -17.30 17.47
C THR A 160 -3.47 -17.69 16.10
N ASN A 161 -4.27 -18.40 15.32
CA ASN A 161 -3.97 -18.77 13.94
C ASN A 161 -4.34 -17.63 13.00
N VAL A 162 -3.39 -17.15 12.22
CA VAL A 162 -3.60 -16.08 11.24
C VAL A 162 -3.35 -16.58 9.83
N CYS A 163 -4.26 -16.31 8.93
CA CYS A 163 -4.15 -16.65 7.52
C CYS A 163 -3.98 -15.39 6.67
N VAL A 164 -3.04 -15.41 5.72
CA VAL A 164 -2.85 -14.35 4.72
C VAL A 164 -3.02 -14.96 3.33
N ILE A 165 -4.09 -14.58 2.64
CA ILE A 165 -4.37 -15.01 1.27
C ILE A 165 -3.81 -13.97 0.31
N GLY A 166 -2.87 -14.39 -0.55
CA GLY A 166 -2.18 -13.53 -1.48
C GLY A 166 -0.76 -13.19 -1.05
N ALA A 167 0.20 -14.03 -1.45
CA ALA A 167 1.63 -13.85 -1.18
C ALA A 167 2.28 -12.79 -2.10
N GLY A 168 1.62 -11.66 -2.32
CA GLY A 168 2.12 -10.46 -2.98
C GLY A 168 2.80 -9.50 -2.00
N THR A 169 3.10 -8.27 -2.46
CA THR A 169 3.78 -7.26 -1.63
C THR A 169 3.06 -7.00 -0.31
N ILE A 170 1.75 -6.72 -0.35
CA ILE A 170 0.97 -6.40 0.86
C ILE A 170 0.89 -7.61 1.79
N GLY A 171 0.56 -8.80 1.26
CA GLY A 171 0.48 -10.01 2.08
C GLY A 171 1.81 -10.36 2.75
N MET A 172 2.94 -10.23 2.05
CA MET A 172 4.25 -10.49 2.64
C MET A 172 4.65 -9.44 3.69
N LEU A 173 4.28 -8.17 3.51
CA LEU A 173 4.46 -7.13 4.52
C LEU A 173 3.62 -7.40 5.77
N LEU A 174 2.38 -7.86 5.61
CA LEU A 174 1.52 -8.32 6.72
C LEU A 174 2.17 -9.47 7.49
N VAL A 175 2.66 -10.51 6.78
CA VAL A 175 3.35 -11.64 7.40
C VAL A 175 4.55 -11.17 8.22
N MET A 176 5.36 -10.28 7.66
CA MET A 176 6.54 -9.74 8.38
C MET A 176 6.12 -8.95 9.63
N LEU A 177 5.07 -8.14 9.55
CA LEU A 177 4.53 -7.38 10.68
C LEU A 177 3.94 -8.28 11.76
N LEU A 178 3.15 -9.29 11.38
CA LEU A 178 2.57 -10.27 12.30
C LEU A 178 3.67 -10.98 13.08
N LYS A 179 4.68 -11.51 12.38
CA LYS A 179 5.83 -12.18 13.02
C LYS A 179 6.63 -11.24 13.92
N ALA A 180 6.86 -10.00 13.50
CA ALA A 180 7.53 -8.98 14.31
C ALA A 180 6.73 -8.59 15.56
N SER A 181 5.41 -8.80 15.55
CA SER A 181 4.51 -8.56 16.69
C SER A 181 4.30 -9.80 17.58
N GLY A 182 5.07 -10.88 17.36
CA GLY A 182 5.00 -12.09 18.17
C GLY A 182 3.92 -13.10 17.75
N ILE A 183 3.27 -12.89 16.59
CA ILE A 183 2.34 -13.86 16.02
C ILE A 183 3.14 -14.85 15.17
N HIS A 184 3.20 -16.11 15.60
CA HIS A 184 4.06 -17.12 14.97
C HIS A 184 3.29 -18.09 14.08
N ASP A 185 2.03 -18.39 14.40
CA ASP A 185 1.18 -19.30 13.64
C ASP A 185 0.53 -18.56 12.47
N VAL A 186 1.34 -18.24 11.45
CA VAL A 186 0.93 -17.50 10.27
C VAL A 186 0.97 -18.39 9.03
N TYR A 187 -0.20 -18.65 8.47
CA TYR A 187 -0.39 -19.40 7.23
C TYR A 187 -0.49 -18.46 6.03
N VAL A 188 0.10 -18.85 4.90
CA VAL A 188 0.17 -18.00 3.71
C VAL A 188 -0.30 -18.77 2.49
N TYR A 189 -1.22 -18.19 1.73
CA TYR A 189 -1.67 -18.74 0.45
C TYR A 189 -1.12 -17.94 -0.72
N GLY A 190 -0.50 -18.64 -1.66
CA GLY A 190 0.02 -18.09 -2.90
C GLY A 190 -0.11 -19.09 -4.05
N ASN A 191 0.01 -18.61 -5.29
CA ASN A 191 -0.18 -19.41 -6.48
C ASN A 191 1.06 -19.44 -7.42
N LYS A 192 2.20 -18.92 -6.95
CA LYS A 192 3.44 -18.86 -7.73
C LYS A 192 4.61 -19.41 -6.94
N GLU A 193 5.45 -20.22 -7.58
CA GLU A 193 6.67 -20.74 -6.98
C GLU A 193 7.62 -19.63 -6.45
N SER A 194 7.66 -18.48 -7.15
CA SER A 194 8.42 -17.32 -6.67
C SER A 194 7.92 -16.76 -5.35
N GLN A 195 6.61 -16.83 -5.09
CA GLN A 195 5.99 -16.41 -3.84
C GLN A 195 6.33 -17.37 -2.70
N GLU A 196 6.28 -18.67 -2.95
CA GLU A 196 6.69 -19.70 -1.98
C GLU A 196 8.15 -19.52 -1.57
N ARG A 197 9.06 -19.36 -2.57
CA ARG A 197 10.48 -19.09 -2.30
C ARG A 197 10.70 -17.82 -1.47
N TYR A 198 9.90 -16.79 -1.67
CA TYR A 198 10.00 -15.57 -0.91
C TYR A 198 9.44 -15.74 0.50
N ALA A 199 8.31 -16.42 0.65
CA ALA A 199 7.72 -16.76 1.95
C ALA A 199 8.71 -17.56 2.83
N ALA A 200 9.39 -18.54 2.24
CA ALA A 200 10.44 -19.31 2.93
C ALA A 200 11.60 -18.42 3.44
N LYS A 201 12.00 -17.38 2.68
CA LYS A 201 13.05 -16.43 3.12
C LYS A 201 12.65 -15.59 4.34
N ILE A 202 11.37 -15.36 4.56
CA ILE A 202 10.86 -14.64 5.72
C ILE A 202 10.36 -15.59 6.84
N GLY A 203 10.71 -16.87 6.72
CA GLY A 203 10.49 -17.86 7.77
C GLY A 203 9.10 -18.50 7.77
N ILE A 204 8.45 -18.59 6.63
CA ILE A 204 7.26 -19.43 6.41
C ILE A 204 7.75 -20.75 5.84
N ASP A 205 7.57 -21.83 6.59
CA ASP A 205 7.90 -23.18 6.16
C ASP A 205 6.82 -23.77 5.23
N LYS A 206 7.07 -24.99 4.73
CA LYS A 206 6.16 -25.65 3.80
C LYS A 206 4.81 -26.02 4.41
N GLU A 207 4.77 -26.28 5.71
CA GLU A 207 3.53 -26.66 6.39
C GLU A 207 2.60 -25.46 6.56
N HIS A 208 3.18 -24.25 6.64
CA HIS A 208 2.45 -22.99 6.73
C HIS A 208 2.18 -22.33 5.36
N TYR A 209 2.70 -22.89 4.26
CA TYR A 209 2.45 -22.36 2.91
C TYR A 209 1.42 -23.21 2.17
N SER A 210 0.24 -22.62 1.93
CA SER A 210 -0.91 -23.22 1.24
C SER A 210 -1.37 -24.57 1.83
N PRO A 211 -1.54 -24.68 3.15
CA PRO A 211 -2.08 -25.90 3.76
C PRO A 211 -3.52 -26.17 3.31
N GLN A 212 -3.97 -27.43 3.40
CA GLN A 212 -5.31 -27.82 2.94
C GLN A 212 -6.42 -27.48 3.95
N ASP A 213 -6.17 -27.74 5.22
CA ASP A 213 -7.18 -27.60 6.28
C ASP A 213 -6.65 -26.75 7.41
N ILE A 214 -7.13 -25.52 7.50
CA ILE A 214 -6.89 -24.64 8.65
C ILE A 214 -8.21 -24.00 9.11
N ASN A 215 -8.25 -23.65 10.39
CA ASN A 215 -9.29 -22.79 10.97
C ASN A 215 -8.58 -21.56 11.52
N ALA A 216 -8.58 -20.47 10.79
CA ALA A 216 -7.87 -19.26 11.16
C ALA A 216 -8.77 -18.30 11.95
N ASP A 217 -8.31 -17.83 13.10
CA ASP A 217 -9.00 -16.81 13.90
C ASP A 217 -9.06 -15.47 13.19
N TYR A 218 -8.04 -15.18 12.35
CA TYR A 218 -7.96 -13.97 11.54
C TYR A 218 -7.53 -14.32 10.12
N VAL A 219 -8.26 -13.83 9.13
CA VAL A 219 -7.93 -14.00 7.71
C VAL A 219 -7.75 -12.63 7.05
N PHE A 220 -6.60 -12.41 6.43
CA PHE A 220 -6.32 -11.24 5.61
C PHE A 220 -6.37 -11.61 4.13
N GLU A 221 -7.37 -11.14 3.43
CA GLU A 221 -7.51 -11.36 1.98
C GLU A 221 -6.84 -10.20 1.23
N CYS A 222 -5.75 -10.46 0.49
CA CYS A 222 -4.89 -9.46 -0.15
C CYS A 222 -4.88 -9.55 -1.70
N VAL A 223 -5.87 -10.19 -2.30
CA VAL A 223 -5.95 -10.41 -3.76
C VAL A 223 -7.09 -9.63 -4.41
N GLY A 224 -8.28 -9.61 -3.78
CA GLY A 224 -9.47 -8.93 -4.28
C GLY A 224 -10.20 -9.68 -5.40
N LYS A 225 -10.36 -11.00 -5.27
CA LYS A 225 -11.13 -11.83 -6.21
C LYS A 225 -12.21 -12.63 -5.50
N ASN A 226 -13.30 -12.97 -6.20
CA ASN A 226 -14.36 -13.82 -5.66
C ASN A 226 -13.83 -15.13 -5.07
N GLU A 227 -12.93 -15.79 -5.82
CA GLU A 227 -12.38 -17.08 -5.41
C GLU A 227 -11.59 -16.95 -4.09
N THR A 228 -10.81 -15.90 -3.94
CA THR A 228 -9.99 -15.69 -2.73
C THR A 228 -10.79 -15.17 -1.54
N ILE A 229 -11.89 -14.46 -1.78
CA ILE A 229 -12.83 -14.05 -0.73
C ILE A 229 -13.62 -15.26 -0.22
N ASN A 230 -14.11 -16.12 -1.12
CA ASN A 230 -14.77 -17.37 -0.72
C ASN A 230 -13.79 -18.29 0.03
N GLN A 231 -12.55 -18.39 -0.44
CA GLN A 231 -11.50 -19.10 0.29
C GLN A 231 -11.27 -18.51 1.69
N ALA A 232 -11.31 -17.19 1.84
CA ALA A 232 -11.18 -16.56 3.15
C ALA A 232 -12.31 -16.94 4.10
N ILE A 233 -13.53 -17.07 3.60
CA ILE A 233 -14.70 -17.53 4.38
C ILE A 233 -14.53 -19.00 4.79
N GLU A 234 -14.10 -19.86 3.86
CA GLU A 234 -13.88 -21.30 4.13
C GLU A 234 -12.77 -21.55 5.16
N LEU A 235 -11.71 -20.76 5.14
CA LEU A 235 -10.55 -20.89 6.04
C LEU A 235 -10.75 -20.19 7.38
N CYS A 236 -11.76 -19.35 7.51
CA CYS A 236 -12.04 -18.61 8.74
C CYS A 236 -12.72 -19.54 9.77
N ALA A 237 -12.22 -19.53 10.99
CA ALA A 237 -12.84 -20.26 12.11
C ALA A 237 -14.23 -19.66 12.43
N PRO A 238 -15.15 -20.45 13.03
CA PRO A 238 -16.39 -19.89 13.59
C PRO A 238 -16.08 -18.75 14.56
N ALA A 239 -16.79 -17.62 14.43
CA ALA A 239 -16.54 -16.36 15.12
C ALA A 239 -15.17 -15.72 14.84
N GLY A 240 -14.44 -16.17 13.82
CA GLY A 240 -13.21 -15.55 13.34
C GLY A 240 -13.46 -14.24 12.59
N HIS A 241 -12.38 -13.59 12.18
CA HIS A 241 -12.42 -12.26 11.57
C HIS A 241 -11.76 -12.27 10.18
N ILE A 242 -12.42 -11.66 9.22
CA ILE A 242 -11.88 -11.49 7.86
C ILE A 242 -11.64 -10.01 7.58
N VAL A 243 -10.43 -9.67 7.12
CA VAL A 243 -10.09 -8.32 6.65
C VAL A 243 -9.88 -8.38 5.13
N LEU A 244 -10.74 -7.71 4.38
CA LEU A 244 -10.60 -7.56 2.95
C LEU A 244 -9.65 -6.39 2.66
N VAL A 245 -8.42 -6.71 2.27
CA VAL A 245 -7.35 -5.77 1.92
C VAL A 245 -7.23 -5.63 0.41
N GLY A 246 -7.48 -6.71 -0.32
CA GLY A 246 -7.50 -6.74 -1.78
C GLY A 246 -8.61 -5.84 -2.32
N ASN A 247 -8.28 -4.98 -3.30
CA ASN A 247 -9.27 -4.11 -3.92
C ASN A 247 -9.90 -4.82 -5.12
N PRO A 248 -11.21 -5.18 -5.07
CA PRO A 248 -11.87 -5.85 -6.18
C PRO A 248 -12.07 -4.91 -7.36
N TYR A 249 -11.92 -5.44 -8.58
CA TYR A 249 -12.13 -4.71 -9.83
C TYR A 249 -13.51 -4.97 -10.45
N SER A 250 -14.34 -5.79 -9.81
CA SER A 250 -15.71 -6.16 -10.22
C SER A 250 -16.57 -6.32 -8.98
N ASP A 251 -17.88 -6.42 -9.18
CA ASP A 251 -18.82 -6.78 -8.12
C ASP A 251 -18.42 -8.13 -7.53
N MET A 252 -18.58 -8.25 -6.21
CA MET A 252 -18.23 -9.42 -5.44
C MET A 252 -19.50 -10.10 -4.96
N ASP A 253 -19.54 -11.42 -5.11
CA ASP A 253 -20.65 -12.25 -4.64
C ASP A 253 -20.25 -12.86 -3.28
N ILE A 254 -20.76 -12.27 -2.19
CA ILE A 254 -20.48 -12.73 -0.83
C ILE A 254 -21.79 -13.22 -0.22
N PRO A 255 -21.87 -14.49 0.22
CA PRO A 255 -23.07 -15.04 0.87
C PRO A 255 -23.37 -14.28 2.17
N CYS A 256 -24.37 -13.41 2.17
CA CYS A 256 -24.64 -12.50 3.29
C CYS A 256 -24.97 -13.25 4.60
N LEU A 257 -25.58 -14.41 4.56
CA LEU A 257 -25.92 -15.20 5.73
C LEU A 257 -24.69 -15.70 6.51
N LEU A 258 -23.53 -15.85 5.84
CA LEU A 258 -22.30 -16.31 6.48
C LEU A 258 -21.63 -15.24 7.37
N TYR A 259 -21.95 -13.97 7.17
CA TYR A 259 -21.33 -12.87 7.95
C TYR A 259 -22.33 -11.99 8.71
N THR A 260 -23.63 -12.21 8.55
CA THR A 260 -24.70 -11.45 9.20
C THR A 260 -25.64 -12.29 10.06
N SER A 261 -25.52 -13.63 10.05
CA SER A 261 -26.33 -14.47 10.93
C SER A 261 -25.98 -14.24 12.40
N ASP A 262 -27.00 -14.01 13.22
CA ASP A 262 -26.88 -14.00 14.66
C ASP A 262 -27.06 -15.43 15.18
N ALA A 263 -26.20 -15.89 16.08
CA ALA A 263 -26.28 -17.21 16.73
C ALA A 263 -27.57 -17.42 17.53
N ALA A 264 -28.41 -16.39 17.68
CA ALA A 264 -29.71 -16.47 18.33
C ALA A 264 -30.83 -16.98 17.39
N ASP A 265 -30.56 -17.15 16.10
CA ASP A 265 -31.55 -17.58 15.09
C ASP A 265 -31.48 -19.10 14.77
N ASP A 266 -30.65 -19.88 15.51
CA ASP A 266 -30.54 -21.34 15.41
C ASP A 266 -31.46 -22.07 16.43
#